data_11217227e99e720f40a1607a341d0c75
#
_entry.id   11217227e99e720f40a1607a341d0c75
#
_cell.length_a   1.000
_cell.length_b   1.000
_cell.length_c   1.000
_cell.angle_alpha   90.00
_cell.angle_beta   90.00
_cell.angle_gamma   90.00
#
_symmetry.space_group_name_H-M   'P 1'
#
loop_
_entity.id
_entity.type
_entity.pdbx_description
1 polymer ?
#
loop_
_entity_poly.entity_id
_entity_poly.type
_entity_poly.pdbx_seq_one_letter_code
_entity_poly.pdbx_strand_id
1 'polypeptide(L)'
;CGSTAADTAADASAETTAAAATEAADSSASAEGVNVFKIGGTSPLTGAAAIYGNAVKNGAQIAVDEINEAGGSVQFELKYEDDENDPEKAVSAYNALKDWGMQISLASVTTKPCEATSTEHFADRIFGLTPSASSTAITEGKDNVFQMCFADPNQGLASADYIADQKLGTKVAVIYRNDDVYSSGVYEKFKTEADVKGLEIVSATTFTDASSNDFSVQLTEAKNAGADLLFLPIYYQPASLILKQAKDMGYEPTFFGVDGMDGILTLEGFDTSLAEGVMLLTPFNADATDEKTQSFVTKYKELYGDVPNQFAADAYDCVYAYKAALEASGATADMSAEELCDKMIEAFPTLTYDGLTGTGITWDSTGAVSKTPKGMVIKNGAYVGME
;
A
#
# COMPACT_ATOMS: atom_id res chain seq x y z
N CYS A 1 75.35 -37.22 33.51
CA CYS A 1 76.08 -36.41 34.50
C CYS A 1 75.26 -35.16 34.74
N GLY A 2 74.59 -35.08 35.76
CA GLY A 2 74.90 -34.69 37.11
C GLY A 2 74.15 -33.41 37.33
N SER A 3 73.26 -33.41 38.14
CA SER A 3 73.09 -33.24 39.55
C SER A 3 72.78 -31.83 39.99
N THR A 4 71.70 -31.70 40.62
CA THR A 4 71.26 -31.31 41.99
C THR A 4 71.05 -29.78 42.17
N ALA A 5 69.83 -29.51 42.55
CA ALA A 5 69.22 -29.40 43.85
C ALA A 5 69.14 -27.96 44.41
N ALA A 6 67.99 -27.70 44.83
CA ALA A 6 67.42 -27.24 46.10
C ALA A 6 67.14 -25.72 46.14
N ASP A 7 65.88 -25.41 46.29
CA ASP A 7 65.11 -25.12 47.49
C ASP A 7 65.21 -23.66 47.98
N THR A 8 64.09 -23.00 47.93
CA THR A 8 63.49 -22.36 49.13
C THR A 8 62.22 -21.61 48.77
N ALA A 9 61.21 -21.87 49.54
CA ALA A 9 59.88 -21.32 49.54
C ALA A 9 59.82 -19.83 49.90
N ALA A 10 58.89 -19.09 49.33
CA ALA A 10 58.19 -17.97 50.00
C ALA A 10 56.82 -17.77 49.35
N ASP A 11 55.87 -17.92 50.20
CA ASP A 11 54.46 -17.64 50.15
C ASP A 11 54.14 -16.25 49.67
N ALA A 12 53.23 -16.12 48.71
CA ALA A 12 52.38 -14.93 48.53
C ALA A 12 51.11 -15.31 47.74
N SER A 13 50.02 -15.23 48.44
CA SER A 13 48.66 -15.29 47.96
C SER A 13 48.43 -14.47 46.67
N ALA A 14 47.93 -15.11 45.64
CA ALA A 14 47.36 -14.48 44.50
C ALA A 14 45.86 -14.76 44.42
N GLU A 15 45.12 -13.72 44.65
CA GLU A 15 43.66 -13.67 44.41
C GLU A 15 43.36 -14.03 42.96
N THR A 16 42.55 -15.03 42.79
CA THR A 16 41.91 -15.37 41.52
C THR A 16 40.78 -14.38 41.27
N THR A 17 40.99 -13.44 40.41
CA THR A 17 39.90 -12.69 39.78
C THR A 17 39.29 -13.53 38.66
N ALA A 18 38.15 -14.13 38.95
CA ALA A 18 37.30 -14.71 37.97
C ALA A 18 36.77 -13.56 37.09
N ALA A 19 37.14 -13.56 35.80
CA ALA A 19 36.52 -12.71 34.82
C ALA A 19 35.07 -13.24 34.60
N ALA A 20 34.12 -12.57 35.18
CA ALA A 20 32.73 -12.75 34.84
C ALA A 20 32.51 -12.24 33.41
N ALA A 21 32.18 -13.15 32.51
CA ALA A 21 31.60 -12.81 31.22
C ALA A 21 30.26 -12.10 31.48
N THR A 22 30.22 -10.82 31.32
CA THR A 22 29.00 -10.04 31.25
C THR A 22 28.33 -10.42 29.95
N GLU A 23 27.33 -11.28 30.01
CA GLU A 23 26.28 -11.32 29.02
C GLU A 23 25.73 -9.89 28.94
N ALA A 24 25.86 -9.29 27.76
CA ALA A 24 25.13 -8.08 27.44
C ALA A 24 23.65 -8.47 27.41
N ALA A 25 22.97 -8.27 28.52
CA ALA A 25 21.53 -8.22 28.54
C ALA A 25 21.13 -7.08 27.64
N ASP A 26 20.48 -7.43 26.54
CA ASP A 26 19.76 -6.50 25.69
C ASP A 26 18.65 -5.88 26.54
N SER A 27 19.01 -4.82 27.24
CA SER A 27 18.03 -4.04 28.00
C SER A 27 17.41 -3.04 27.04
N SER A 28 16.40 -3.47 26.29
CA SER A 28 15.35 -2.58 25.86
C SER A 28 14.55 -2.17 27.10
N ALA A 29 15.14 -1.32 27.92
CA ALA A 29 14.42 -0.65 28.98
C ALA A 29 13.44 0.32 28.26
N SER A 30 12.18 -0.10 28.12
CA SER A 30 11.09 0.82 27.81
C SER A 30 11.10 1.89 28.90
N ALA A 31 11.30 3.16 28.50
CA ALA A 31 11.10 4.26 29.43
C ALA A 31 9.69 4.14 30.02
N GLU A 32 9.54 4.39 31.33
CA GLU A 32 8.24 4.34 31.98
C GLU A 32 7.23 5.16 31.19
N GLY A 33 6.11 4.52 30.75
CA GLY A 33 5.04 5.15 29.98
C GLY A 33 5.17 5.08 28.45
N VAL A 34 6.22 4.46 27.89
CA VAL A 34 6.34 4.22 26.44
C VAL A 34 5.82 2.84 26.07
N ASN A 35 4.92 2.79 25.10
CA ASN A 35 4.38 1.57 24.52
C ASN A 35 4.94 1.38 23.12
N VAL A 36 5.69 0.30 22.89
CA VAL A 36 6.20 -0.08 21.57
C VAL A 36 5.36 -1.23 21.03
N PHE A 37 4.57 -0.94 19.98
CA PHE A 37 3.70 -1.94 19.34
C PHE A 37 4.40 -2.56 18.14
N LYS A 38 4.28 -3.88 18.00
CA LYS A 38 4.75 -4.59 16.80
C LYS A 38 3.71 -4.53 15.71
N ILE A 39 4.01 -3.77 14.65
CA ILE A 39 3.17 -3.62 13.47
C ILE A 39 3.79 -4.37 12.29
N GLY A 40 3.02 -5.25 11.68
CA GLY A 40 3.46 -6.05 10.55
C GLY A 40 2.65 -5.80 9.30
N GLY A 41 3.22 -6.13 8.14
CA GLY A 41 2.53 -6.08 6.86
C GLY A 41 3.12 -7.06 5.87
N THR A 42 2.30 -7.52 4.93
CA THR A 42 2.74 -8.26 3.76
C THR A 42 2.65 -7.38 2.53
N SER A 43 3.54 -7.56 1.59
CA SER A 43 3.69 -6.62 0.48
C SER A 43 4.43 -7.29 -0.67
N PRO A 44 4.09 -6.98 -1.93
CA PRO A 44 4.89 -7.45 -3.06
C PRO A 44 6.19 -6.64 -3.15
N LEU A 45 7.25 -7.12 -2.48
CA LEU A 45 8.56 -6.45 -2.49
C LEU A 45 9.38 -6.81 -3.73
N THR A 46 9.04 -7.91 -4.40
CA THR A 46 9.63 -8.39 -5.63
C THR A 46 8.54 -8.71 -6.66
N GLY A 47 8.91 -8.82 -7.94
CA GLY A 47 8.00 -9.15 -9.03
C GLY A 47 7.31 -7.94 -9.67
N ALA A 48 6.27 -8.21 -10.45
CA ALA A 48 5.61 -7.23 -11.31
C ALA A 48 4.86 -6.11 -10.55
N ALA A 49 4.52 -6.32 -9.27
CA ALA A 49 3.84 -5.35 -8.44
C ALA A 49 4.77 -4.68 -7.39
N ALA A 50 6.08 -4.83 -7.54
CA ALA A 50 7.06 -4.38 -6.54
C ALA A 50 7.04 -2.86 -6.30
N ILE A 51 6.65 -2.06 -7.29
CA ILE A 51 6.52 -0.60 -7.12
C ILE A 51 5.50 -0.28 -6.03
N TYR A 52 4.36 -0.96 -6.00
CA TYR A 52 3.37 -0.78 -4.92
C TYR A 52 3.94 -1.19 -3.57
N GLY A 53 4.52 -2.39 -3.51
CA GLY A 53 4.96 -2.97 -2.26
C GLY A 53 6.11 -2.23 -1.60
N ASN A 54 7.10 -1.82 -2.37
CA ASN A 54 8.22 -1.05 -1.86
C ASN A 54 7.79 0.36 -1.44
N ALA A 55 6.87 0.98 -2.18
CA ALA A 55 6.31 2.28 -1.81
C ALA A 55 5.59 2.21 -0.45
N VAL A 56 4.76 1.20 -0.23
CA VAL A 56 4.05 0.97 1.04
C VAL A 56 5.04 0.79 2.18
N LYS A 57 6.01 -0.11 2.04
CA LYS A 57 7.04 -0.35 3.05
C LYS A 57 7.80 0.94 3.40
N ASN A 58 8.21 1.68 2.39
CA ASN A 58 8.97 2.92 2.56
C ASN A 58 8.15 4.02 3.24
N GLY A 59 6.90 4.21 2.82
CA GLY A 59 6.00 5.18 3.44
C GLY A 59 5.70 4.86 4.90
N ALA A 60 5.45 3.60 5.21
CA ALA A 60 5.24 3.14 6.57
C ALA A 60 6.49 3.33 7.44
N GLN A 61 7.68 3.05 6.89
CA GLN A 61 8.94 3.23 7.62
C GLN A 61 9.20 4.70 7.99
N ILE A 62 8.93 5.62 7.06
CA ILE A 62 9.05 7.07 7.35
C ILE A 62 8.14 7.45 8.52
N ALA A 63 6.88 7.01 8.50
CA ALA A 63 5.95 7.32 9.59
C ALA A 63 6.41 6.74 10.93
N VAL A 64 6.86 5.49 10.95
CA VAL A 64 7.40 4.85 12.17
C VAL A 64 8.59 5.60 12.71
N ASP A 65 9.54 5.97 11.86
CA ASP A 65 10.73 6.70 12.27
C ASP A 65 10.38 8.08 12.85
N GLU A 66 9.49 8.82 12.19
CA GLU A 66 9.00 10.13 12.68
C GLU A 66 8.32 10.01 14.04
N ILE A 67 7.44 9.04 14.22
CA ILE A 67 6.70 8.82 15.46
C ILE A 67 7.66 8.44 16.59
N ASN A 68 8.61 7.54 16.32
CA ASN A 68 9.59 7.10 17.31
C ASN A 68 10.55 8.22 17.69
N GLU A 69 11.03 9.01 16.72
CA GLU A 69 11.90 10.18 16.97
C GLU A 69 11.21 11.26 17.80
N ALA A 70 9.91 11.44 17.62
CA ALA A 70 9.13 12.38 18.41
C ALA A 70 9.04 12.01 19.90
N GLY A 71 9.32 10.76 20.26
CA GLY A 71 9.44 10.30 21.65
C GLY A 71 8.14 10.26 22.43
N GLY A 72 6.97 10.17 21.78
CA GLY A 72 5.68 10.05 22.43
C GLY A 72 5.45 8.70 23.13
N SER A 73 4.29 8.55 23.76
CA SER A 73 3.93 7.33 24.50
C SER A 73 3.66 6.13 23.59
N VAL A 74 3.30 6.35 22.33
CA VAL A 74 3.08 5.32 21.32
C VAL A 74 4.26 5.32 20.36
N GLN A 75 4.89 4.17 20.23
CA GLN A 75 5.98 3.92 19.30
C GLN A 75 5.77 2.58 18.61
N PHE A 76 6.50 2.31 17.53
CA PHE A 76 6.32 1.12 16.71
C PHE A 76 7.64 0.40 16.41
N GLU A 77 7.54 -0.90 16.30
CA GLU A 77 8.52 -1.76 15.64
C GLU A 77 7.84 -2.33 14.38
N LEU A 78 8.39 -2.06 13.21
CA LEU A 78 7.80 -2.42 11.91
C LEU A 78 8.52 -3.59 11.28
N LYS A 79 7.75 -4.56 10.76
CA LYS A 79 8.26 -5.65 9.95
C LYS A 79 7.38 -5.90 8.74
N TYR A 80 8.00 -6.01 7.57
CA TYR A 80 7.37 -6.43 6.32
C TYR A 80 7.93 -7.77 5.83
N GLU A 81 7.05 -8.60 5.28
CA GLU A 81 7.38 -9.83 4.58
C GLU A 81 6.91 -9.74 3.12
N ASP A 82 7.71 -10.31 2.20
CA ASP A 82 7.38 -10.33 0.77
C ASP A 82 6.31 -11.37 0.47
N ASP A 83 5.22 -10.96 -0.18
CA ASP A 83 4.16 -11.85 -0.65
C ASP A 83 4.21 -12.13 -2.17
N GLU A 84 5.09 -11.46 -2.90
CA GLU A 84 5.25 -11.58 -4.35
C GLU A 84 3.93 -11.43 -5.14
N ASN A 85 2.94 -10.74 -4.57
CA ASN A 85 1.58 -10.61 -5.10
C ASN A 85 0.87 -11.98 -5.28
N ASP A 86 1.20 -12.94 -4.44
CA ASP A 86 0.63 -14.29 -4.44
C ASP A 86 -0.14 -14.55 -3.15
N PRO A 87 -1.39 -15.05 -3.21
CA PRO A 87 -2.22 -15.23 -2.03
C PRO A 87 -1.70 -16.30 -1.06
N GLU A 88 -1.10 -17.38 -1.55
CA GLU A 88 -0.54 -18.44 -0.70
C GLU A 88 0.73 -17.96 0.01
N LYS A 89 1.59 -17.23 -0.70
CA LYS A 89 2.78 -16.59 -0.13
C LYS A 89 2.39 -15.50 0.89
N ALA A 90 1.32 -14.77 0.65
CA ALA A 90 0.81 -13.78 1.59
C ALA A 90 0.36 -14.43 2.92
N VAL A 91 -0.32 -15.56 2.87
CA VAL A 91 -0.69 -16.31 4.08
C VAL A 91 0.55 -16.82 4.82
N SER A 92 1.55 -17.33 4.08
CA SER A 92 2.83 -17.76 4.69
C SER A 92 3.58 -16.59 5.34
N ALA A 93 3.61 -15.45 4.67
CA ALA A 93 4.21 -14.20 5.18
C ALA A 93 3.46 -13.70 6.43
N TYR A 94 2.14 -13.73 6.41
CA TYR A 94 1.30 -13.39 7.56
C TYR A 94 1.62 -14.29 8.76
N ASN A 95 1.75 -15.59 8.56
CA ASN A 95 2.09 -16.52 9.63
C ASN A 95 3.49 -16.26 10.21
N ALA A 96 4.46 -15.89 9.37
CA ALA A 96 5.78 -15.49 9.83
C ALA A 96 5.74 -14.22 10.70
N LEU A 97 4.87 -13.27 10.35
CA LEU A 97 4.64 -12.07 11.16
C LEU A 97 3.97 -12.41 12.51
N LYS A 98 3.02 -13.35 12.53
CA LYS A 98 2.44 -13.84 13.80
C LYS A 98 3.51 -14.44 14.70
N ASP A 99 4.38 -15.28 14.15
CA ASP A 99 5.47 -15.92 14.89
C ASP A 99 6.47 -14.89 15.45
N TRP A 100 6.67 -13.80 14.73
CA TRP A 100 7.45 -12.66 15.21
C TRP A 100 6.78 -11.90 16.35
N GLY A 101 5.48 -12.05 16.52
CA GLY A 101 4.70 -11.39 17.56
C GLY A 101 3.96 -10.14 17.11
N MET A 102 3.55 -10.08 15.83
CA MET A 102 2.71 -9.00 15.31
C MET A 102 1.47 -8.78 16.17
N GLN A 103 1.22 -7.54 16.59
CA GLN A 103 0.09 -7.17 17.42
C GLN A 103 -1.01 -6.46 16.63
N ILE A 104 -0.64 -5.66 15.66
CA ILE A 104 -1.51 -4.96 14.72
C ILE A 104 -0.91 -5.06 13.32
N SER A 105 -1.73 -4.91 12.30
CA SER A 105 -1.32 -5.23 10.93
C SER A 105 -1.64 -4.11 9.95
N LEU A 106 -0.73 -3.90 8.99
CA LEU A 106 -0.96 -3.14 7.76
C LEU A 106 -1.56 -4.01 6.65
N ALA A 107 -1.98 -5.24 7.00
CA ALA A 107 -2.60 -6.20 6.09
C ALA A 107 -1.73 -6.47 4.85
N SER A 108 -2.36 -6.65 3.69
CA SER A 108 -1.66 -6.80 2.41
C SER A 108 -1.95 -5.61 1.50
N VAL A 109 -1.15 -5.45 0.46
CA VAL A 109 -1.16 -4.27 -0.42
C VAL A 109 -2.11 -4.45 -1.60
N THR A 110 -2.10 -5.61 -2.23
CA THR A 110 -2.91 -5.92 -3.40
C THR A 110 -4.11 -6.78 -3.03
N THR A 111 -5.16 -6.71 -3.84
CA THR A 111 -6.49 -7.28 -3.50
C THR A 111 -6.44 -8.78 -3.24
N LYS A 112 -5.94 -9.58 -4.18
CA LYS A 112 -5.99 -11.05 -4.06
C LYS A 112 -5.20 -11.60 -2.86
N PRO A 113 -3.96 -11.17 -2.61
CA PRO A 113 -3.26 -11.48 -1.36
C PRO A 113 -4.01 -11.00 -0.11
N CYS A 114 -4.62 -9.81 -0.15
CA CYS A 114 -5.33 -9.26 1.01
C CYS A 114 -6.64 -10.00 1.30
N GLU A 115 -7.35 -10.50 0.31
CA GLU A 115 -8.51 -11.37 0.52
C GLU A 115 -8.11 -12.61 1.33
N ALA A 116 -6.99 -13.24 0.98
CA ALA A 116 -6.49 -14.40 1.70
C ALA A 116 -6.08 -14.05 3.13
N THR A 117 -5.29 -13.00 3.32
CA THR A 117 -4.82 -12.60 4.66
C THR A 117 -5.91 -12.00 5.52
N SER A 118 -6.91 -11.34 4.95
CA SER A 118 -8.05 -10.80 5.72
C SER A 118 -8.88 -11.90 6.40
N THR A 119 -8.98 -13.06 5.78
CA THR A 119 -9.59 -14.24 6.38
C THR A 119 -8.80 -14.72 7.61
N GLU A 120 -7.47 -14.71 7.53
CA GLU A 120 -6.60 -15.04 8.66
C GLU A 120 -6.71 -13.99 9.78
N HIS A 121 -6.71 -12.70 9.46
CA HIS A 121 -6.92 -11.61 10.42
C HIS A 121 -8.22 -11.79 11.20
N PHE A 122 -9.30 -12.14 10.49
CA PHE A 122 -10.61 -12.35 11.11
C PHE A 122 -10.59 -13.53 12.07
N ALA A 123 -10.02 -14.66 11.65
CA ALA A 123 -9.95 -15.87 12.47
C ALA A 123 -9.05 -15.70 13.70
N ASP A 124 -7.93 -15.02 13.54
CA ASP A 124 -6.93 -14.82 14.59
C ASP A 124 -7.20 -13.61 15.49
N ARG A 125 -8.18 -12.79 15.15
CA ARG A 125 -8.50 -11.54 15.86
C ARG A 125 -7.30 -10.59 15.95
N ILE A 126 -6.63 -10.38 14.82
CA ILE A 126 -5.61 -9.36 14.67
C ILE A 126 -6.19 -8.25 13.80
N PHE A 127 -6.23 -7.02 14.30
CA PHE A 127 -6.76 -5.88 13.54
C PHE A 127 -5.86 -5.58 12.35
N GLY A 128 -6.47 -5.41 11.18
CA GLY A 128 -5.80 -5.07 9.93
C GLY A 128 -6.33 -3.78 9.33
N LEU A 129 -5.43 -2.92 8.88
CA LEU A 129 -5.72 -1.71 8.11
C LEU A 129 -4.90 -1.77 6.82
N THR A 130 -5.55 -2.13 5.70
CA THR A 130 -4.84 -2.16 4.43
C THR A 130 -4.66 -0.75 3.87
N PRO A 131 -3.46 -0.42 3.37
CA PRO A 131 -3.23 0.86 2.71
C PRO A 131 -3.94 0.97 1.36
N SER A 132 -4.07 -0.13 0.61
CA SER A 132 -4.38 -0.04 -0.81
C SER A 132 -5.21 -1.18 -1.40
N ALA A 133 -5.43 -2.28 -0.68
CA ALA A 133 -6.27 -3.36 -1.20
C ALA A 133 -7.73 -2.91 -1.21
N SER A 134 -8.29 -2.72 -2.39
CA SER A 134 -9.47 -1.89 -2.62
C SER A 134 -10.77 -2.67 -2.88
N SER A 135 -10.74 -4.00 -2.99
CA SER A 135 -11.96 -4.80 -3.11
C SER A 135 -12.83 -4.71 -1.86
N THR A 136 -14.15 -4.67 -2.04
CA THR A 136 -15.11 -4.75 -0.93
C THR A 136 -15.10 -6.09 -0.22
N ALA A 137 -14.65 -7.16 -0.88
CA ALA A 137 -14.53 -8.50 -0.29
C ALA A 137 -13.54 -8.56 0.89
N ILE A 138 -12.62 -7.61 0.96
CA ILE A 138 -11.61 -7.55 2.03
C ILE A 138 -12.23 -7.25 3.38
N THR A 139 -13.20 -6.34 3.43
CA THR A 139 -13.87 -5.92 4.67
C THR A 139 -15.21 -6.65 4.90
N GLU A 140 -15.82 -7.16 3.84
CA GLU A 140 -17.15 -7.77 3.92
C GLU A 140 -17.19 -8.95 4.90
N GLY A 141 -18.11 -8.89 5.86
CA GLY A 141 -18.26 -9.90 6.89
C GLY A 141 -17.15 -9.96 7.95
N LYS A 142 -16.26 -8.96 7.96
CA LYS A 142 -15.14 -8.88 8.92
C LYS A 142 -15.17 -7.54 9.65
N ASP A 143 -15.30 -7.60 10.95
CA ASP A 143 -15.40 -6.42 11.82
C ASP A 143 -14.03 -5.79 12.15
N ASN A 144 -12.94 -6.49 11.83
CA ASN A 144 -11.58 -6.14 12.24
C ASN A 144 -10.62 -5.90 11.07
N VAL A 145 -11.12 -5.74 9.86
CA VAL A 145 -10.31 -5.41 8.68
C VAL A 145 -10.86 -4.12 8.04
N PHE A 146 -10.05 -3.09 8.02
CA PHE A 146 -10.39 -1.75 7.57
C PHE A 146 -9.53 -1.35 6.38
N GLN A 147 -10.00 -0.39 5.59
CA GLN A 147 -9.30 0.15 4.42
C GLN A 147 -8.93 1.62 4.62
N MET A 148 -7.69 1.99 4.28
CA MET A 148 -7.28 3.38 4.10
C MET A 148 -7.63 3.89 2.70
N CYS A 149 -7.58 3.03 1.69
CA CYS A 149 -7.92 3.35 0.31
C CYS A 149 -9.44 3.36 0.08
N PHE A 150 -9.89 4.13 -0.90
CA PHE A 150 -11.25 4.01 -1.41
C PHE A 150 -11.48 2.66 -2.09
N ALA A 151 -12.72 2.14 -1.99
CA ALA A 151 -13.05 0.82 -2.52
C ALA A 151 -13.24 0.82 -4.06
N ASP A 152 -13.13 -0.35 -4.69
CA ASP A 152 -13.27 -0.54 -6.14
C ASP A 152 -14.58 0.03 -6.71
N PRO A 153 -15.74 -0.13 -6.07
CA PRO A 153 -16.96 0.50 -6.56
C PRO A 153 -16.83 2.01 -6.75
N ASN A 154 -16.15 2.68 -5.83
CA ASN A 154 -15.93 4.13 -5.90
C ASN A 154 -15.01 4.50 -7.06
N GLN A 155 -14.03 3.69 -7.39
CA GLN A 155 -13.15 3.91 -8.53
C GLN A 155 -13.90 3.76 -9.86
N GLY A 156 -14.68 2.71 -10.01
CA GLY A 156 -15.48 2.48 -11.20
C GLY A 156 -16.49 3.61 -11.44
N LEU A 157 -17.23 3.98 -10.41
CA LEU A 157 -18.21 5.07 -10.46
C LEU A 157 -17.54 6.41 -10.78
N ALA A 158 -16.49 6.77 -10.04
CA ALA A 158 -15.79 8.04 -10.23
C ALA A 158 -15.17 8.16 -11.63
N SER A 159 -14.63 7.07 -12.17
CA SER A 159 -14.06 7.07 -13.52
C SER A 159 -15.10 7.39 -14.58
N ALA A 160 -16.27 6.74 -14.51
CA ALA A 160 -17.36 7.00 -15.46
C ALA A 160 -17.90 8.44 -15.31
N ASP A 161 -18.01 8.93 -14.07
CA ASP A 161 -18.42 10.30 -13.79
C ASP A 161 -17.45 11.32 -14.38
N TYR A 162 -16.15 11.18 -14.14
CA TYR A 162 -15.13 12.07 -14.72
C TYR A 162 -15.19 12.08 -16.25
N ILE A 163 -15.26 10.90 -16.87
CA ILE A 163 -15.31 10.78 -18.33
C ILE A 163 -16.54 11.47 -18.91
N ALA A 164 -17.71 11.24 -18.32
CA ALA A 164 -18.96 11.84 -18.78
C ALA A 164 -19.05 13.33 -18.49
N ASP A 165 -18.82 13.75 -17.27
CA ASP A 165 -19.04 15.12 -16.82
C ASP A 165 -18.02 16.10 -17.42
N GLN A 166 -16.77 15.66 -17.59
CA GLN A 166 -15.73 16.47 -18.24
C GLN A 166 -15.61 16.22 -19.75
N LYS A 167 -16.45 15.37 -20.30
CA LYS A 167 -16.48 15.05 -21.75
C LYS A 167 -15.11 14.61 -22.29
N LEU A 168 -14.48 13.70 -21.57
CA LEU A 168 -13.13 13.23 -21.89
C LEU A 168 -13.12 12.25 -23.07
N GLY A 169 -14.25 11.63 -23.37
CA GLY A 169 -14.44 10.73 -24.50
C GLY A 169 -15.91 10.45 -24.73
N THR A 170 -16.27 10.01 -25.94
CA THR A 170 -17.65 9.68 -26.33
C THR A 170 -17.84 8.19 -26.60
N LYS A 171 -16.81 7.53 -27.14
CA LYS A 171 -16.77 6.09 -27.41
C LYS A 171 -15.65 5.48 -26.61
N VAL A 172 -16.02 4.67 -25.63
CA VAL A 172 -15.07 4.10 -24.67
C VAL A 172 -14.78 2.64 -25.01
N ALA A 173 -13.50 2.31 -25.10
CA ALA A 173 -13.05 0.93 -25.06
C ALA A 173 -12.47 0.62 -23.68
N VAL A 174 -12.62 -0.61 -23.25
CA VAL A 174 -12.07 -1.12 -21.99
C VAL A 174 -11.15 -2.30 -22.28
N ILE A 175 -9.98 -2.31 -21.65
CA ILE A 175 -9.13 -3.49 -21.56
C ILE A 175 -8.93 -3.79 -20.08
N TYR A 176 -9.38 -4.96 -19.62
CA TYR A 176 -9.28 -5.35 -18.22
C TYR A 176 -8.79 -6.79 -18.06
N ARG A 177 -8.25 -7.08 -16.90
CA ARG A 177 -7.76 -8.41 -16.56
C ARG A 177 -8.89 -9.22 -15.92
N ASN A 178 -9.34 -10.30 -16.60
CA ASN A 178 -10.51 -11.05 -16.18
C ASN A 178 -10.24 -12.15 -15.15
N ASP A 179 -9.00 -12.47 -14.89
CA ASP A 179 -8.57 -13.40 -13.82
C ASP A 179 -8.11 -12.66 -12.53
N ASP A 180 -8.44 -11.38 -12.42
CA ASP A 180 -8.13 -10.54 -11.28
C ASP A 180 -9.39 -9.88 -10.71
N VAL A 181 -9.66 -10.09 -9.44
CA VAL A 181 -10.83 -9.57 -8.73
C VAL A 181 -10.85 -8.04 -8.73
N TYR A 182 -9.68 -7.41 -8.54
CA TYR A 182 -9.53 -5.97 -8.60
C TYR A 182 -9.98 -5.39 -9.94
N SER A 183 -9.37 -5.86 -11.01
CA SER A 183 -9.63 -5.36 -12.37
C SER A 183 -11.08 -5.58 -12.81
N SER A 184 -11.59 -6.79 -12.58
CA SER A 184 -12.98 -7.14 -12.89
C SER A 184 -13.98 -6.35 -12.05
N GLY A 185 -13.69 -6.15 -10.78
CA GLY A 185 -14.58 -5.43 -9.85
C GLY A 185 -14.71 -3.95 -10.20
N VAL A 186 -13.60 -3.30 -10.55
CA VAL A 186 -13.61 -1.90 -11.02
C VAL A 186 -14.39 -1.78 -12.33
N TYR A 187 -14.13 -2.67 -13.29
CA TYR A 187 -14.83 -2.65 -14.57
C TYR A 187 -16.34 -2.83 -14.42
N GLU A 188 -16.78 -3.76 -13.58
CA GLU A 188 -18.20 -4.02 -13.36
C GLU A 188 -18.95 -2.76 -12.92
N LYS A 189 -18.38 -2.00 -11.99
CA LYS A 189 -18.97 -0.75 -11.51
C LYS A 189 -18.83 0.40 -12.51
N PHE A 190 -17.73 0.44 -13.24
CA PHE A 190 -17.58 1.37 -14.36
C PHE A 190 -18.67 1.17 -15.41
N LYS A 191 -18.93 -0.07 -15.81
CA LYS A 191 -19.97 -0.43 -16.78
C LYS A 191 -21.36 0.01 -16.33
N THR A 192 -21.68 -0.25 -15.06
CA THR A 192 -22.97 0.14 -14.49
C THR A 192 -23.16 1.66 -14.54
N GLU A 193 -22.16 2.44 -14.11
CA GLU A 193 -22.25 3.90 -14.11
C GLU A 193 -22.15 4.50 -15.51
N ALA A 194 -21.40 3.89 -16.41
CA ALA A 194 -21.37 4.28 -17.81
C ALA A 194 -22.77 4.23 -18.45
N ASP A 195 -23.55 3.19 -18.15
CA ASP A 195 -24.94 3.09 -18.58
C ASP A 195 -25.81 4.22 -18.01
N VAL A 196 -25.66 4.54 -16.73
CA VAL A 196 -26.37 5.65 -16.06
C VAL A 196 -26.03 6.99 -16.71
N LYS A 197 -24.75 7.21 -17.02
CA LYS A 197 -24.25 8.46 -17.64
C LYS A 197 -24.43 8.54 -19.13
N GLY A 198 -24.88 7.50 -19.78
CA GLY A 198 -25.03 7.45 -21.24
C GLY A 198 -23.71 7.37 -22.00
N LEU A 199 -22.66 6.87 -21.38
CA LEU A 199 -21.39 6.59 -22.05
C LEU A 199 -21.50 5.31 -22.89
N GLU A 200 -21.08 5.37 -24.14
CA GLU A 200 -21.07 4.20 -25.03
C GLU A 200 -19.77 3.42 -24.87
N ILE A 201 -19.88 2.18 -24.38
CA ILE A 201 -18.78 1.23 -24.38
C ILE A 201 -18.82 0.45 -25.68
N VAL A 202 -17.94 0.81 -26.63
CA VAL A 202 -17.91 0.23 -27.98
C VAL A 202 -17.12 -1.07 -28.05
N SER A 203 -16.24 -1.32 -27.08
CA SER A 203 -15.40 -2.50 -27.00
C SER A 203 -15.04 -2.76 -25.53
N ALA A 204 -15.11 -4.02 -25.11
CA ALA A 204 -14.61 -4.46 -23.81
C ALA A 204 -13.88 -5.78 -24.03
N THR A 205 -12.55 -5.75 -23.91
CA THR A 205 -11.67 -6.90 -24.12
C THR A 205 -10.91 -7.25 -22.87
N THR A 206 -10.41 -8.46 -22.80
CA THR A 206 -9.77 -9.00 -21.61
C THR A 206 -8.40 -9.57 -21.92
N PHE A 207 -7.63 -9.72 -20.87
CA PHE A 207 -6.41 -10.51 -20.84
C PHE A 207 -6.29 -11.25 -19.50
N THR A 208 -5.38 -12.17 -19.39
CA THR A 208 -5.04 -12.89 -18.18
C THR A 208 -3.57 -12.64 -17.81
N ASP A 209 -3.16 -13.09 -16.65
CA ASP A 209 -1.74 -13.02 -16.26
C ASP A 209 -0.83 -13.67 -17.31
N ALA A 210 -1.23 -14.82 -17.84
CA ALA A 210 -0.47 -15.54 -18.86
C ALA A 210 -0.38 -14.82 -20.22
N SER A 211 -1.29 -13.87 -20.50
CA SER A 211 -1.38 -13.12 -21.76
C SER A 211 -1.14 -11.62 -21.59
N SER A 212 -0.39 -11.21 -20.56
CA SER A 212 -0.19 -9.82 -20.19
C SER A 212 0.94 -9.08 -20.92
N ASN A 213 1.42 -9.60 -22.04
CA ASN A 213 2.57 -9.05 -22.79
C ASN A 213 2.22 -8.49 -24.17
N ASP A 214 1.18 -8.98 -24.80
CA ASP A 214 0.76 -8.57 -26.15
C ASP A 214 -0.72 -8.19 -26.13
N PHE A 215 -1.01 -6.93 -26.43
CA PHE A 215 -2.33 -6.34 -26.44
C PHE A 215 -2.75 -5.89 -27.85
N SER A 216 -2.08 -6.38 -28.88
CA SER A 216 -2.35 -5.98 -30.28
C SER A 216 -3.77 -6.28 -30.72
N VAL A 217 -4.34 -7.41 -30.30
CA VAL A 217 -5.72 -7.78 -30.62
C VAL A 217 -6.70 -6.83 -29.95
N GLN A 218 -6.55 -6.60 -28.65
CA GLN A 218 -7.42 -5.71 -27.88
C GLN A 218 -7.34 -4.26 -28.38
N LEU A 219 -6.16 -3.77 -28.68
CA LEU A 219 -5.95 -2.42 -29.23
C LEU A 219 -6.51 -2.27 -30.65
N THR A 220 -6.35 -3.27 -31.50
CA THR A 220 -6.91 -3.29 -32.85
C THR A 220 -8.43 -3.25 -32.79
N GLU A 221 -9.05 -4.02 -31.89
CA GLU A 221 -10.50 -4.06 -31.70
C GLU A 221 -11.03 -2.70 -31.23
N ALA A 222 -10.37 -2.09 -30.25
CA ALA A 222 -10.70 -0.74 -29.76
C ALA A 222 -10.62 0.31 -30.87
N LYS A 223 -9.54 0.30 -31.63
CA LYS A 223 -9.30 1.22 -32.76
C LYS A 223 -10.36 1.04 -33.84
N ASN A 224 -10.65 -0.19 -34.23
CA ASN A 224 -11.64 -0.47 -35.26
C ASN A 224 -13.07 -0.13 -34.83
N ALA A 225 -13.36 -0.22 -33.54
CA ALA A 225 -14.65 0.21 -32.96
C ALA A 225 -14.78 1.74 -32.87
N GLY A 226 -13.72 2.48 -33.16
CA GLY A 226 -13.71 3.95 -33.13
C GLY A 226 -13.62 4.53 -31.72
N ALA A 227 -13.06 3.80 -30.76
CA ALA A 227 -12.89 4.31 -29.41
C ALA A 227 -11.94 5.50 -29.35
N ASP A 228 -12.41 6.60 -28.80
CA ASP A 228 -11.64 7.82 -28.56
C ASP A 228 -11.07 7.90 -27.14
N LEU A 229 -11.51 7.02 -26.25
CA LEU A 229 -10.97 6.86 -24.91
C LEU A 229 -10.80 5.39 -24.58
N LEU A 230 -9.69 5.05 -23.97
CA LEU A 230 -9.36 3.71 -23.49
C LEU A 230 -9.31 3.72 -21.96
N PHE A 231 -10.25 3.02 -21.33
CA PHE A 231 -10.32 2.83 -19.89
C PHE A 231 -9.53 1.60 -19.47
N LEU A 232 -8.59 1.77 -18.55
CA LEU A 232 -7.63 0.76 -18.13
C LEU A 232 -7.69 0.51 -16.61
N PRO A 233 -8.64 -0.28 -16.11
CA PRO A 233 -8.71 -0.67 -14.70
C PRO A 233 -7.74 -1.80 -14.39
N ILE A 234 -6.44 -1.54 -14.53
CA ILE A 234 -5.35 -2.52 -14.47
C ILE A 234 -4.12 -1.93 -13.77
N TYR A 235 -3.15 -2.78 -13.47
CA TYR A 235 -1.89 -2.37 -12.85
C TYR A 235 -0.95 -1.69 -13.85
N TYR A 236 0.03 -0.97 -13.32
CA TYR A 236 0.94 -0.13 -14.10
C TYR A 236 1.76 -0.90 -15.15
N GLN A 237 2.14 -2.15 -14.88
CA GLN A 237 3.01 -2.89 -15.81
C GLN A 237 2.31 -3.26 -17.11
N PRO A 238 1.14 -3.94 -17.13
CA PRO A 238 0.40 -4.13 -18.38
C PRO A 238 -0.04 -2.80 -19.00
N ALA A 239 -0.37 -1.80 -18.21
CA ALA A 239 -0.71 -0.47 -18.72
C ALA A 239 0.46 0.15 -19.50
N SER A 240 1.69 0.04 -19.02
CA SER A 240 2.88 0.55 -19.70
C SER A 240 3.08 -0.08 -21.08
N LEU A 241 2.80 -1.37 -21.20
CA LEU A 241 2.87 -2.09 -22.48
C LEU A 241 1.76 -1.67 -23.44
N ILE A 242 0.55 -1.46 -22.93
CA ILE A 242 -0.58 -0.94 -23.72
C ILE A 242 -0.26 0.45 -24.28
N LEU A 243 0.27 1.36 -23.46
CA LEU A 243 0.67 2.69 -23.90
C LEU A 243 1.71 2.63 -25.04
N LYS A 244 2.72 1.79 -24.88
CA LYS A 244 3.76 1.59 -25.89
C LYS A 244 3.21 0.97 -27.17
N GLN A 245 2.44 -0.09 -27.07
CA GLN A 245 1.89 -0.79 -28.23
C GLN A 245 0.88 0.06 -28.99
N ALA A 246 0.05 0.85 -28.31
CA ALA A 246 -0.85 1.81 -28.93
C ALA A 246 -0.07 2.85 -29.73
N LYS A 247 0.99 3.40 -29.17
CA LYS A 247 1.89 4.34 -29.86
C LYS A 247 2.50 3.73 -31.13
N ASP A 248 3.02 2.52 -31.01
CA ASP A 248 3.63 1.80 -32.14
C ASP A 248 2.63 1.51 -33.27
N MET A 249 1.34 1.36 -32.95
CA MET A 249 0.24 1.19 -33.91
C MET A 249 -0.26 2.51 -34.52
N GLY A 250 0.20 3.65 -34.03
CA GLY A 250 -0.35 4.96 -34.39
C GLY A 250 -1.77 5.17 -33.86
N TYR A 251 -2.13 4.51 -32.74
CA TYR A 251 -3.41 4.67 -32.06
C TYR A 251 -3.22 5.53 -30.80
N GLU A 252 -3.82 6.71 -30.79
CA GLU A 252 -3.62 7.74 -29.77
C GLU A 252 -4.96 8.17 -29.15
N PRO A 253 -5.69 7.25 -28.48
CA PRO A 253 -6.89 7.61 -27.72
C PRO A 253 -6.50 8.37 -26.45
N THR A 254 -7.47 8.96 -25.78
CA THR A 254 -7.31 9.38 -24.40
C THR A 254 -7.22 8.12 -23.51
N PHE A 255 -6.27 8.07 -22.58
CA PHE A 255 -6.11 6.96 -21.63
C PHE A 255 -6.58 7.39 -20.25
N PHE A 256 -7.39 6.55 -19.63
CA PHE A 256 -7.89 6.75 -18.27
C PHE A 256 -7.69 5.49 -17.43
N GLY A 257 -6.85 5.58 -16.42
CA GLY A 257 -6.59 4.51 -15.45
C GLY A 257 -7.20 4.81 -14.09
N VAL A 258 -7.00 3.89 -13.17
CA VAL A 258 -7.43 3.98 -11.79
C VAL A 258 -6.21 3.98 -10.87
N ASP A 259 -6.37 3.69 -9.57
CA ASP A 259 -5.24 3.74 -8.63
C ASP A 259 -4.06 2.84 -9.05
N GLY A 260 -4.35 1.69 -9.67
CA GLY A 260 -3.32 0.77 -10.16
C GLY A 260 -2.39 1.33 -11.25
N MET A 261 -2.74 2.46 -11.87
CA MET A 261 -1.88 3.17 -12.81
C MET A 261 -0.75 3.92 -12.09
N ASP A 262 -0.95 4.30 -10.84
CA ASP A 262 0.04 5.06 -10.08
C ASP A 262 1.29 4.21 -9.81
N GLY A 263 2.45 4.82 -9.99
CA GLY A 263 3.74 4.15 -10.00
C GLY A 263 4.34 3.97 -11.39
N ILE A 264 3.55 4.16 -12.47
CA ILE A 264 4.03 4.00 -13.86
C ILE A 264 5.21 4.93 -14.17
N LEU A 265 5.24 6.11 -13.59
CA LEU A 265 6.31 7.10 -13.83
C LEU A 265 7.66 6.67 -13.23
N THR A 266 7.68 5.74 -12.29
CA THR A 266 8.91 5.21 -11.66
C THR A 266 9.28 3.82 -12.15
N LEU A 267 8.52 3.27 -13.10
CA LEU A 267 8.80 1.96 -13.68
C LEU A 267 10.13 2.00 -14.47
N GLU A 268 11.07 1.15 -14.07
CA GLU A 268 12.37 1.04 -14.73
C GLU A 268 12.23 0.67 -16.20
N GLY A 269 12.91 1.41 -17.06
CA GLY A 269 12.90 1.20 -18.50
C GLY A 269 11.65 1.71 -19.23
N PHE A 270 10.70 2.29 -18.52
CA PHE A 270 9.52 2.90 -19.12
C PHE A 270 9.82 4.31 -19.63
N ASP A 271 9.48 4.58 -20.88
CA ASP A 271 9.51 5.94 -21.45
C ASP A 271 8.33 6.76 -20.91
N THR A 272 8.60 7.62 -19.95
CA THR A 272 7.57 8.43 -19.28
C THR A 272 6.84 9.40 -20.23
N SER A 273 7.40 9.72 -21.38
CA SER A 273 6.72 10.52 -22.39
C SER A 273 5.46 9.84 -22.94
N LEU A 274 5.39 8.51 -22.89
CA LEU A 274 4.21 7.73 -23.25
C LEU A 274 3.04 7.94 -22.30
N ALA A 275 3.30 8.40 -21.08
CA ALA A 275 2.28 8.70 -20.09
C ALA A 275 1.76 10.15 -20.16
N GLU A 276 2.27 10.99 -21.06
CA GLU A 276 1.77 12.36 -21.22
C GLU A 276 0.28 12.36 -21.57
N GLY A 277 -0.51 13.10 -20.78
CA GLY A 277 -1.96 13.18 -20.94
C GLY A 277 -2.74 11.99 -20.37
N VAL A 278 -2.08 10.97 -19.85
CA VAL A 278 -2.76 9.84 -19.17
C VAL A 278 -3.40 10.34 -17.88
N MET A 279 -4.66 9.97 -17.69
CA MET A 279 -5.43 10.28 -16.48
C MET A 279 -5.51 9.08 -15.57
N LEU A 280 -5.59 9.32 -14.27
CA LEU A 280 -5.72 8.27 -13.26
C LEU A 280 -6.42 8.79 -12.01
N LEU A 281 -6.83 7.88 -11.14
CA LEU A 281 -7.39 8.20 -9.83
C LEU A 281 -6.32 8.06 -8.74
N THR A 282 -6.20 9.08 -7.90
CA THR A 282 -5.32 9.04 -6.73
C THR A 282 -5.81 10.02 -5.66
N PRO A 283 -5.71 9.67 -4.37
CA PRO A 283 -5.99 10.61 -3.28
C PRO A 283 -4.79 11.51 -2.96
N PHE A 284 -3.64 11.30 -3.60
CA PHE A 284 -2.38 11.93 -3.26
C PHE A 284 -1.71 12.56 -4.48
N ASN A 285 -1.27 13.80 -4.34
CA ASN A 285 -0.49 14.51 -5.33
C ASN A 285 0.89 14.88 -4.74
N ALA A 286 1.95 14.23 -5.22
CA ALA A 286 3.32 14.50 -4.80
C ALA A 286 3.80 15.94 -5.12
N ASP A 287 3.14 16.61 -6.06
CA ASP A 287 3.46 17.98 -6.47
C ASP A 287 2.63 19.04 -5.73
N ALA A 288 1.78 18.64 -4.77
CA ALA A 288 1.03 19.57 -3.93
C ALA A 288 1.97 20.43 -3.08
N THR A 289 1.56 21.67 -2.83
CA THR A 289 2.44 22.70 -2.23
C THR A 289 2.31 22.83 -0.71
N ASP A 290 1.41 22.08 -0.07
CA ASP A 290 1.26 22.10 1.38
C ASP A 290 2.50 21.55 2.10
N GLU A 291 2.78 22.07 3.27
CA GLU A 291 4.02 21.75 4.02
C GLU A 291 4.14 20.26 4.35
N LYS A 292 3.04 19.61 4.74
CA LYS A 292 3.02 18.19 5.09
C LYS A 292 3.42 17.31 3.91
N THR A 293 2.84 17.57 2.74
CA THR A 293 3.18 16.85 1.50
C THR A 293 4.61 17.10 1.09
N GLN A 294 5.07 18.34 1.11
CA GLN A 294 6.43 18.71 0.72
C GLN A 294 7.47 18.06 1.66
N SER A 295 7.22 18.03 2.95
CA SER A 295 8.11 17.38 3.93
C SER A 295 8.21 15.88 3.67
N PHE A 296 7.09 15.21 3.45
CA PHE A 296 7.05 13.78 3.13
C PHE A 296 7.78 13.46 1.82
N VAL A 297 7.49 14.22 0.76
CA VAL A 297 8.10 14.02 -0.56
C VAL A 297 9.61 14.22 -0.49
N THR A 298 10.07 15.26 0.18
CA THR A 298 11.50 15.55 0.36
C THR A 298 12.20 14.40 1.08
N LYS A 299 11.66 13.96 2.21
CA LYS A 299 12.22 12.86 2.99
C LYS A 299 12.24 11.54 2.21
N TYR A 300 11.16 11.24 1.49
CA TYR A 300 11.07 10.05 0.66
C TYR A 300 12.15 10.03 -0.44
N LYS A 301 12.32 11.15 -1.15
CA LYS A 301 13.37 11.30 -2.18
C LYS A 301 14.77 11.15 -1.62
N GLU A 302 15.03 11.75 -0.46
CA GLU A 302 16.36 11.66 0.20
C GLU A 302 16.70 10.22 0.61
N LEU A 303 15.72 9.47 1.13
CA LEU A 303 15.94 8.11 1.62
C LEU A 303 15.94 7.06 0.51
N TYR A 304 15.08 7.20 -0.49
CA TYR A 304 14.79 6.14 -1.46
C TYR A 304 15.08 6.50 -2.91
N GLY A 305 15.37 7.76 -3.21
CA GLY A 305 15.77 8.23 -4.55
C GLY A 305 14.62 8.41 -5.55
N ASP A 306 13.38 8.10 -5.16
CA ASP A 306 12.20 8.19 -6.01
C ASP A 306 11.16 9.17 -5.47
N VAL A 307 10.24 9.60 -6.35
CA VAL A 307 9.05 10.33 -5.96
C VAL A 307 8.04 9.36 -5.36
N PRO A 308 7.46 9.65 -4.17
CA PRO A 308 6.44 8.80 -3.59
C PRO A 308 5.15 8.83 -4.42
N ASN A 309 4.48 7.69 -4.47
CA ASN A 309 3.14 7.54 -5.06
C ASN A 309 2.06 7.47 -3.97
N GLN A 310 0.79 7.30 -4.36
CA GLN A 310 -0.32 7.18 -3.41
C GLN A 310 -0.17 6.03 -2.43
N PHE A 311 0.46 4.93 -2.84
CA PHE A 311 0.64 3.75 -1.97
C PHE A 311 1.57 4.05 -0.80
N ALA A 312 2.64 4.79 -1.03
CA ALA A 312 3.52 5.28 0.03
C ALA A 312 2.78 6.23 0.99
N ALA A 313 2.01 7.16 0.44
CA ALA A 313 1.24 8.11 1.22
C ALA A 313 0.11 7.43 2.03
N ASP A 314 -0.59 6.47 1.45
CA ASP A 314 -1.61 5.68 2.15
C ASP A 314 -1.00 4.90 3.32
N ALA A 315 0.15 4.28 3.14
CA ALA A 315 0.84 3.55 4.20
C ALA A 315 1.33 4.45 5.33
N TYR A 316 1.86 5.61 4.99
CA TYR A 316 2.21 6.66 5.97
C TYR A 316 0.99 7.05 6.80
N ASP A 317 -0.14 7.31 6.15
CA ASP A 317 -1.40 7.63 6.82
C ASP A 317 -1.91 6.48 7.70
N CYS A 318 -1.77 5.22 7.26
CA CYS A 318 -2.13 4.05 8.07
C CYS A 318 -1.42 4.02 9.42
N VAL A 319 -0.11 4.28 9.43
CA VAL A 319 0.69 4.25 10.67
C VAL A 319 0.27 5.39 11.61
N TYR A 320 0.06 6.59 11.09
CA TYR A 320 -0.44 7.71 11.89
C TYR A 320 -1.87 7.51 12.38
N ALA A 321 -2.74 6.88 11.59
CA ALA A 321 -4.08 6.51 12.03
C ALA A 321 -4.03 5.48 13.18
N TYR A 322 -3.14 4.51 13.11
CA TYR A 322 -2.90 3.59 14.24
C TYR A 322 -2.44 4.33 15.49
N LYS A 323 -1.49 5.26 15.34
CA LYS A 323 -1.06 6.08 16.48
C LYS A 323 -2.24 6.79 17.14
N ALA A 324 -3.09 7.44 16.35
CA ALA A 324 -4.28 8.14 16.84
C ALA A 324 -5.26 7.19 17.53
N ALA A 325 -5.52 6.01 16.95
CA ALA A 325 -6.42 5.01 17.51
C ALA A 325 -5.89 4.41 18.83
N LEU A 326 -4.60 4.12 18.90
CA LEU A 326 -3.94 3.60 20.10
C LEU A 326 -3.96 4.63 21.24
N GLU A 327 -3.69 5.88 20.95
CA GLU A 327 -3.78 6.97 21.92
C GLU A 327 -5.23 7.18 22.41
N ALA A 328 -6.19 7.22 21.50
CA ALA A 328 -7.60 7.44 21.83
C ALA A 328 -8.21 6.31 22.67
N SER A 329 -7.78 5.08 22.43
CA SER A 329 -8.27 3.88 23.13
C SER A 329 -7.59 3.60 24.47
N GLY A 330 -6.49 4.30 24.76
CA GLY A 330 -5.66 4.01 25.93
C GLY A 330 -5.00 2.63 25.90
N ALA A 331 -4.79 2.06 24.71
CA ALA A 331 -4.17 0.76 24.53
C ALA A 331 -2.71 0.75 25.02
N THR A 332 -2.28 -0.38 25.55
CA THR A 332 -0.91 -0.60 26.02
C THR A 332 -0.26 -1.78 25.30
N ALA A 333 1.05 -1.74 25.15
CA ALA A 333 1.80 -2.73 24.36
C ALA A 333 1.89 -4.13 25.01
N ASP A 334 1.49 -4.28 26.25
CA ASP A 334 1.37 -5.56 26.95
C ASP A 334 0.04 -6.27 26.68
N MET A 335 -0.90 -5.62 26.04
CA MET A 335 -2.16 -6.22 25.59
C MET A 335 -1.91 -7.27 24.52
N SER A 336 -2.71 -8.33 24.53
CA SER A 336 -2.70 -9.32 23.46
C SER A 336 -3.20 -8.72 22.14
N ALA A 337 -2.90 -9.38 21.01
CA ALA A 337 -3.41 -8.96 19.71
C ALA A 337 -4.94 -8.93 19.68
N GLU A 338 -5.62 -9.86 20.34
CA GLU A 338 -7.07 -9.91 20.47
C GLU A 338 -7.62 -8.71 21.26
N GLU A 339 -7.02 -8.39 22.40
CA GLU A 339 -7.41 -7.20 23.19
C GLU A 339 -7.20 -5.89 22.40
N LEU A 340 -6.08 -5.79 21.68
CA LEU A 340 -5.82 -4.65 20.79
C LEU A 340 -6.80 -4.60 19.62
N CYS A 341 -7.18 -5.76 19.07
CA CYS A 341 -8.18 -5.84 18.02
C CYS A 341 -9.50 -5.23 18.46
N ASP A 342 -10.01 -5.61 19.63
CA ASP A 342 -11.25 -5.05 20.18
C ASP A 342 -11.14 -3.53 20.39
N LYS A 343 -9.99 -3.05 20.89
CA LYS A 343 -9.72 -1.62 21.06
C LYS A 343 -9.73 -0.86 19.72
N MET A 344 -9.14 -1.43 18.66
CA MET A 344 -9.10 -0.81 17.35
C MET A 344 -10.47 -0.79 16.68
N ILE A 345 -11.26 -1.86 16.81
CA ILE A 345 -12.65 -1.92 16.30
C ILE A 345 -13.49 -0.80 16.90
N GLU A 346 -13.32 -0.51 18.19
CA GLU A 346 -14.04 0.57 18.87
C GLU A 346 -13.49 1.95 18.50
N ALA A 347 -12.18 2.09 18.37
CA ALA A 347 -11.53 3.40 18.20
C ALA A 347 -11.64 3.94 16.77
N PHE A 348 -11.39 3.13 15.74
CA PHE A 348 -11.35 3.62 14.36
C PHE A 348 -12.61 4.35 13.91
N PRO A 349 -13.83 3.88 14.20
CA PRO A 349 -15.05 4.62 13.82
C PRO A 349 -15.24 5.97 14.52
N THR A 350 -14.46 6.24 15.57
CA THR A 350 -14.52 7.54 16.30
C THR A 350 -13.49 8.55 15.80
N LEU A 351 -12.55 8.12 14.95
CA LEU A 351 -11.47 8.97 14.47
C LEU A 351 -11.95 9.97 13.41
N THR A 352 -11.34 11.15 13.45
CA THR A 352 -11.29 12.07 12.33
C THR A 352 -9.80 12.38 12.09
N TYR A 353 -9.29 12.02 10.93
CA TYR A 353 -7.87 12.04 10.64
C TYR A 353 -7.55 12.97 9.47
N ASP A 354 -6.54 13.81 9.64
CA ASP A 354 -5.99 14.66 8.59
C ASP A 354 -4.63 14.12 8.18
N GLY A 355 -4.53 13.64 6.95
CA GLY A 355 -3.34 12.97 6.44
C GLY A 355 -2.83 13.53 5.12
N LEU A 356 -1.91 12.79 4.52
CA LEU A 356 -1.39 13.08 3.18
C LEU A 356 -2.42 12.83 2.10
N THR A 357 -3.33 11.88 2.33
CA THR A 357 -4.28 11.39 1.32
C THR A 357 -5.68 11.96 1.49
N GLY A 358 -5.88 12.87 2.39
CA GLY A 358 -7.13 13.57 2.61
C GLY A 358 -7.20 14.24 3.95
N THR A 359 -8.19 15.10 4.12
CA THR A 359 -8.54 15.79 5.37
C THR A 359 -9.91 15.34 5.84
N GLY A 360 -10.11 15.29 7.15
CA GLY A 360 -11.38 14.87 7.74
C GLY A 360 -11.72 13.40 7.42
N ILE A 361 -10.72 12.54 7.28
CA ILE A 361 -10.92 11.12 6.98
C ILE A 361 -11.57 10.42 8.17
N THR A 362 -12.65 9.70 7.90
CA THR A 362 -13.38 8.90 8.89
C THR A 362 -13.61 7.48 8.37
N TRP A 363 -13.89 6.57 9.29
CA TRP A 363 -14.26 5.17 8.98
C TRP A 363 -15.62 4.87 9.58
N ASP A 364 -16.38 4.03 8.89
CA ASP A 364 -17.58 3.44 9.48
C ASP A 364 -17.27 2.06 10.08
N SER A 365 -18.27 1.45 10.74
CA SER A 365 -18.10 0.16 11.39
C SER A 365 -17.89 -1.02 10.43
N THR A 366 -18.10 -0.81 9.13
CA THR A 366 -17.82 -1.83 8.11
C THR A 366 -16.37 -1.82 7.63
N GLY A 367 -15.57 -0.87 8.10
CA GLY A 367 -14.18 -0.70 7.70
C GLY A 367 -13.99 0.17 6.47
N ALA A 368 -15.06 0.72 5.92
CA ALA A 368 -14.99 1.62 4.79
C ALA A 368 -14.55 3.02 5.20
N VAL A 369 -13.67 3.61 4.43
CA VAL A 369 -13.15 4.97 4.62
C VAL A 369 -14.01 5.99 3.87
N SER A 370 -14.12 7.21 4.40
CA SER A 370 -14.85 8.33 3.79
C SER A 370 -14.15 8.96 2.58
N LYS A 371 -12.92 8.56 2.31
CA LYS A 371 -12.08 9.08 1.22
C LYS A 371 -12.73 8.85 -0.14
N THR A 372 -12.69 9.88 -1.00
CA THR A 372 -13.19 9.80 -2.37
C THR A 372 -12.04 9.86 -3.39
N PRO A 373 -12.16 9.14 -4.52
CA PRO A 373 -11.17 9.22 -5.59
C PRO A 373 -11.11 10.63 -6.18
N LYS A 374 -9.89 11.07 -6.53
CA LYS A 374 -9.64 12.32 -7.25
C LYS A 374 -8.98 12.01 -8.59
N GLY A 375 -9.44 12.67 -9.66
CA GLY A 375 -8.85 12.57 -10.97
C GLY A 375 -7.58 13.42 -11.06
N MET A 376 -6.53 12.84 -11.63
CA MET A 376 -5.27 13.48 -11.95
C MET A 376 -4.93 13.23 -13.42
N VAL A 377 -4.22 14.17 -14.02
CA VAL A 377 -3.64 14.00 -15.36
C VAL A 377 -2.13 14.15 -15.29
N ILE A 378 -1.41 13.32 -16.03
CA ILE A 378 0.05 13.39 -16.12
C ILE A 378 0.42 14.43 -17.16
N LYS A 379 1.14 15.47 -16.74
CA LYS A 379 1.70 16.53 -17.60
C LYS A 379 3.17 16.77 -17.27
N ASN A 380 4.04 16.65 -18.26
CA ASN A 380 5.49 16.83 -18.08
C ASN A 380 6.08 15.95 -16.96
N GLY A 381 5.58 14.72 -16.83
CA GLY A 381 6.04 13.79 -15.80
C GLY A 381 5.56 14.08 -14.38
N ALA A 382 4.59 14.97 -14.19
CA ALA A 382 4.02 15.35 -12.91
C ALA A 382 2.49 15.18 -12.90
N TYR A 383 1.91 14.99 -11.72
CA TYR A 383 0.47 14.94 -11.56
C TYR A 383 -0.13 16.33 -11.42
N VAL A 384 -1.18 16.58 -12.19
CA VAL A 384 -1.97 17.80 -12.13
C VAL A 384 -3.42 17.42 -11.84
N GLY A 385 -4.04 18.09 -10.86
CA GLY A 385 -5.44 17.84 -10.51
C GLY A 385 -6.38 18.12 -11.69
N MET A 386 -7.34 17.26 -11.89
CA MET A 386 -8.47 17.49 -12.79
C MET A 386 -9.53 18.25 -12.00
N GLU A 387 -9.89 19.45 -12.49
CA GLU A 387 -10.93 20.30 -11.87
C GLU A 387 -12.33 19.92 -12.34
#